data_a80fd0a9a85a75b48b2191a5c5b172a8
#
_entry.id   a80fd0a9a85a75b48b2191a5c5b172a8
#
_cell.length_a   1.000
_cell.length_b   1.000
_cell.length_c   1.000
_cell.angle_alpha   90.00
_cell.angle_beta   90.00
_cell.angle_gamma   90.00
#
_symmetry.space_group_name_H-M   'P 1'
#
loop_
_entity.id
_entity.type
_entity.pdbx_description
1 polymer ?
#
loop_
_entity_poly.entity_id
_entity_poly.type
_entity_poly.pdbx_seq_one_letter_code
_entity_poly.pdbx_strand_id
1 'polypeptide(L)' 'MGITKEQKRARFMMHVCVIIGFLAAILAIWSLFDKVYYIAVFSAFIIALQYYNYKQWQKKA' A
#
# COMPACT_ATOMS: atom_id res chain seq x y z
N MET A 1 10.07 11.52 25.58
CA MET A 1 9.70 11.20 24.21
C MET A 1 8.62 10.16 24.16
N GLY A 2 7.44 10.61 23.87
CA GLY A 2 6.26 9.79 24.05
C GLY A 2 5.81 9.02 22.83
N ILE A 3 6.71 8.28 22.17
CA ILE A 3 6.22 7.37 21.12
C ILE A 3 5.73 6.10 21.79
N THR A 4 4.42 5.92 21.81
CA THR A 4 3.81 4.69 22.35
C THR A 4 4.08 3.52 21.40
N LYS A 5 3.92 2.30 21.92
CA LYS A 5 4.06 1.09 21.10
C LYS A 5 3.09 1.11 19.91
N GLU A 6 1.90 1.67 20.11
CA GLU A 6 0.89 1.77 19.07
C GLU A 6 1.34 2.71 17.94
N GLN A 7 1.93 3.84 18.28
CA GLN A 7 2.42 4.78 17.28
C GLN A 7 3.58 4.19 16.48
N LYS A 8 4.47 3.46 17.15
CA LYS A 8 5.58 2.79 16.50
C LYS A 8 5.08 1.73 15.52
N ARG A 9 4.09 0.95 15.94
CA ARG A 9 3.45 -0.07 15.08
C ARG A 9 2.76 0.59 13.88
N ALA A 10 2.04 1.69 14.11
CA ALA A 10 1.35 2.41 13.04
C ALA A 10 2.33 2.91 11.98
N ARG A 11 3.47 3.47 12.40
CA ARG A 11 4.50 3.93 11.46
C ARG A 11 5.08 2.78 10.65
N PHE A 12 5.33 1.66 11.30
CA PHE A 12 5.82 0.47 10.61
C PHE A 12 4.82 0.00 9.55
N MET A 13 3.53 -0.06 9.91
CA MET A 13 2.48 -0.46 8.98
C MET A 13 2.34 0.52 7.81
N MET A 14 2.53 1.82 8.05
CA MET A 14 2.53 2.81 6.99
C MET A 14 3.64 2.55 5.98
N HIS A 15 4.84 2.24 6.44
CA HIS A 15 5.95 1.88 5.56
C HIS A 15 5.67 0.63 4.75
N VAL A 16 5.11 -0.40 5.40
CA VAL A 16 4.73 -1.64 4.73
C VAL A 16 3.71 -1.36 3.63
N CYS A 17 2.69 -0.52 3.92
CA CYS A 17 1.68 -0.16 2.93
C CYS A 17 2.29 0.55 1.72
N VAL A 18 3.24 1.46 1.94
CA VAL A 18 3.91 2.17 0.86
C VAL A 18 4.72 1.20 0.00
N ILE A 19 5.46 0.29 0.62
CA ILE A 19 6.26 -0.70 -0.11
C ILE A 19 5.35 -1.60 -0.96
N ILE A 20 4.28 -2.13 -0.37
CA ILE A 20 3.34 -3.00 -1.08
C ILE A 20 2.68 -2.24 -2.22
N GLY A 21 2.25 -1.00 -1.99
CA GLY A 21 1.65 -0.15 -3.01
C GLY A 21 2.61 0.10 -4.17
N PHE A 22 3.88 0.36 -3.87
CA PHE A 22 4.91 0.58 -4.89
C PHE A 22 5.13 -0.67 -5.74
N LEU A 23 5.24 -1.84 -5.11
CA LEU A 23 5.38 -3.11 -5.81
C LEU A 23 4.16 -3.40 -6.68
N ALA A 24 2.96 -3.15 -6.16
CA ALA A 24 1.73 -3.33 -6.91
C ALA A 24 1.67 -2.39 -8.13
N ALA A 25 2.15 -1.16 -8.00
CA ALA A 25 2.21 -0.21 -9.10
C ALA A 25 3.14 -0.71 -10.20
N ILE A 26 4.31 -1.23 -9.83
CA ILE A 26 5.26 -1.81 -10.79
C ILE A 26 4.62 -2.98 -11.53
N LEU A 27 3.97 -3.88 -10.80
CA LEU A 27 3.27 -5.02 -11.40
C LEU A 27 2.15 -4.57 -12.34
N ALA A 28 1.40 -3.53 -11.97
CA ALA A 28 0.34 -3.00 -12.81
C ALA A 28 0.89 -2.49 -14.14
N ILE A 29 1.98 -1.73 -14.09
CA ILE A 29 2.61 -1.20 -15.30
C ILE A 29 3.11 -2.34 -16.19
N TRP A 30 3.79 -3.31 -15.59
CA TRP A 30 4.29 -4.47 -16.32
C TRP A 30 3.16 -5.25 -16.97
N SER A 31 2.07 -5.48 -16.23
CA SER A 31 0.89 -6.20 -16.75
C SER A 31 0.27 -5.49 -17.95
N LEU A 32 0.27 -4.16 -17.95
CA LEU A 32 -0.24 -3.39 -19.09
C LEU A 32 0.62 -3.62 -20.34
N PHE A 33 1.94 -3.71 -20.18
CA PHE A 33 2.85 -4.02 -21.29
C PHE A 33 2.62 -5.42 -21.84
N ASP A 34 2.34 -6.40 -20.97
CA ASP A 34 2.08 -7.78 -21.37
C ASP A 34 0.64 -8.02 -21.79
N LYS A 35 -0.21 -6.98 -21.78
CA LYS A 35 -1.63 -7.04 -22.12
C LYS A 35 -2.44 -7.96 -21.21
N VAL A 36 -1.98 -8.17 -19.98
CA VAL A 36 -2.69 -8.97 -18.98
C VAL A 36 -3.52 -8.01 -18.12
N TYR A 37 -4.68 -7.64 -18.63
CA TYR A 37 -5.48 -6.57 -18.02
C TYR A 37 -6.07 -6.95 -16.66
N TYR A 38 -6.43 -8.22 -16.46
CA TYR A 38 -7.01 -8.62 -15.18
C TYR A 38 -6.02 -8.49 -14.02
N ILE A 39 -4.73 -8.69 -14.27
CA ILE A 39 -3.69 -8.46 -13.25
C ILE A 39 -3.58 -6.97 -12.95
N ALA A 40 -3.68 -6.13 -13.97
CA ALA A 40 -3.65 -4.69 -13.80
C ALA A 40 -4.84 -4.21 -12.94
N VAL A 41 -6.03 -4.73 -13.19
CA VAL A 41 -7.23 -4.42 -12.40
C VAL A 41 -7.03 -4.88 -10.95
N PHE A 42 -6.54 -6.08 -10.75
CA PHE A 42 -6.27 -6.62 -9.43
C PHE A 42 -5.27 -5.76 -8.66
N SER A 43 -4.20 -5.36 -9.33
CA SER A 43 -3.19 -4.47 -8.74
C SER A 43 -3.80 -3.12 -8.35
N ALA A 44 -4.70 -2.58 -9.18
CA ALA A 44 -5.40 -1.34 -8.87
C ALA A 44 -6.22 -1.45 -7.58
N PHE A 45 -6.91 -2.58 -7.38
CA PHE A 45 -7.63 -2.84 -6.14
C PHE A 45 -6.69 -2.87 -4.94
N ILE A 46 -5.54 -3.54 -5.08
CA ILE A 46 -4.55 -3.60 -4.00
C ILE A 46 -4.07 -2.19 -3.65
N ILE A 47 -3.77 -1.36 -4.65
CA ILE A 47 -3.33 0.01 -4.43
C ILE A 47 -4.41 0.82 -3.68
N ALA A 48 -5.66 0.68 -4.09
CA ALA A 48 -6.78 1.36 -3.44
C ALA A 48 -6.92 0.94 -1.99
N LEU A 49 -6.80 -0.37 -1.70
CA LEU A 49 -6.85 -0.88 -0.34
C LEU A 49 -5.69 -0.37 0.50
N GLN A 50 -4.48 -0.33 -0.07
CA GLN A 50 -3.31 0.19 0.64
C GLN A 50 -3.45 1.67 0.95
N TYR A 51 -4.01 2.45 0.03
CA TYR A 51 -4.28 3.86 0.27
C TYR A 51 -5.24 4.05 1.44
N TYR A 52 -6.31 3.25 1.48
CA TYR A 52 -7.28 3.29 2.56
C TYR A 52 -6.63 2.93 3.89
N ASN A 53 -5.87 1.84 3.91
CA ASN A 53 -5.17 1.38 5.11
C ASN A 53 -4.15 2.42 5.59
N TYR A 54 -3.42 3.03 4.67
CA TYR A 54 -2.45 4.07 4.99
C TYR A 54 -3.13 5.23 5.73
N LYS A 55 -4.28 5.69 5.25
CA LYS A 55 -5.03 6.75 5.91
C LYS A 55 -5.48 6.36 7.30
N GLN A 56 -5.94 5.12 7.48
CA GLN A 56 -6.36 4.63 8.78
C GLN A 56 -5.20 4.62 9.78
N TRP A 57 -4.05 4.13 9.37
CA TRP A 57 -2.88 4.11 10.22
C TRP A 57 -2.33 5.52 10.49
N GLN A 58 -2.45 6.41 9.53
CA GLN A 58 -2.02 7.80 9.70
C GLN A 58 -2.78 8.48 10.83
N LYS A 59 -4.06 8.20 10.98
CA LYS A 59 -4.87 8.73 12.07
C LYS A 59 -4.39 8.25 13.44
N LYS A 60 -3.84 7.06 13.51
CA LYS A 60 -3.33 6.46 14.76
C LYS A 60 -1.90 6.91 15.06
N ALA A 61 -1.19 7.34 14.07
CA ALA A 61 0.17 7.83 14.25
C ALA A 61 0.18 9.31 14.59
#